data_e2ed44c5a3695a2e833d3a3a75485ad0
#
_entry.id   e2ed44c5a3695a2e833d3a3a75485ad0
#
_cell.length_a   1.000
_cell.length_b   1.000
_cell.length_c   1.000
_cell.angle_alpha   90.00
_cell.angle_beta   90.00
_cell.angle_gamma   90.00
#
_symmetry.space_group_name_H-M   'P 1'
#
loop_
_entity.id
_entity.type
_entity.pdbx_description
1 polymer ?
#
loop_
_entity_poly.entity_id
_entity_poly.type
_entity_poly.pdbx_seq_one_letter_code
_entity_poly.pdbx_strand_id
1 'polypeptide(L)'
;MKTYIKFLINLFNLSFFKVFIIFFFIILITNILEQVEFFKSINLNFFYLIFLSFLNTPSIIFEILPFIFLLSTQLFYINLIDKNELEIFKYSGVNNIMIVKIISLYSFILGVIFVIIFYNVSSVLKKSYLTIKNKYTDDSKYLAVINENGLWIKDKMNTNINIINANKVDNQFLLNVSITQFNKDFEIIKIIQSDKVDMSFYKWKIFEPTILKDGLKKMLKR
;
A
#
# COMPACT_ATOMS: atom_id res chain seq x y z
N MET A 1 24.22 -32.74 5.43
CA MET A 1 22.93 -32.40 6.07
C MET A 1 22.16 -33.67 6.31
N LYS A 2 21.61 -33.93 7.51
CA LYS A 2 20.89 -35.19 7.81
C LYS A 2 19.66 -35.29 6.89
N THR A 3 19.39 -36.48 6.34
CA THR A 3 18.35 -36.72 5.31
C THR A 3 16.95 -36.21 5.71
N TYR A 4 16.60 -36.38 7.01
CA TYR A 4 15.31 -35.88 7.52
C TYR A 4 15.18 -34.36 7.49
N ILE A 5 16.28 -33.58 7.70
CA ILE A 5 16.25 -32.12 7.63
C ILE A 5 15.93 -31.67 6.20
N LYS A 6 16.58 -32.31 5.21
CA LYS A 6 16.32 -32.02 3.79
C LYS A 6 14.86 -32.32 3.42
N PHE A 7 14.30 -33.41 3.92
CA PHE A 7 12.93 -33.80 3.71
C PHE A 7 11.96 -32.74 4.29
N LEU A 8 12.14 -32.34 5.56
CA LEU A 8 11.31 -31.34 6.22
C LEU A 8 11.33 -30.01 5.49
N ILE A 9 12.51 -29.55 5.07
CA ILE A 9 12.68 -28.31 4.31
C ILE A 9 11.95 -28.40 2.96
N ASN A 10 12.09 -29.49 2.22
CA ASN A 10 11.39 -29.67 0.95
C ASN A 10 9.88 -29.67 1.12
N LEU A 11 9.37 -30.36 2.12
CA LEU A 11 7.94 -30.41 2.41
C LEU A 11 7.40 -29.03 2.78
N PHE A 12 8.15 -28.28 3.59
CA PHE A 12 7.80 -26.88 3.92
C PHE A 12 7.81 -25.98 2.68
N ASN A 13 8.84 -26.08 1.83
CA ASN A 13 8.90 -25.30 0.59
C ASN A 13 7.72 -25.61 -0.34
N LEU A 14 7.36 -26.88 -0.51
CA LEU A 14 6.17 -27.25 -1.30
C LEU A 14 4.89 -26.63 -0.73
N SER A 15 4.73 -26.68 0.60
CA SER A 15 3.60 -26.04 1.28
C SER A 15 3.61 -24.52 1.10
N PHE A 16 4.78 -23.88 1.23
CA PHE A 16 4.95 -22.44 1.07
C PHE A 16 4.63 -21.99 -0.36
N PHE A 17 5.21 -22.62 -1.37
CA PHE A 17 4.94 -22.26 -2.76
C PHE A 17 3.50 -22.52 -3.16
N LYS A 18 2.87 -23.56 -2.65
CA LYS A 18 1.43 -23.83 -2.91
C LYS A 18 0.55 -22.69 -2.38
N VAL A 19 0.75 -22.30 -1.12
CA VAL A 19 0.00 -21.18 -0.51
C VAL A 19 0.33 -19.86 -1.22
N PHE A 20 1.60 -19.60 -1.49
CA PHE A 20 2.05 -18.40 -2.18
C PHE A 20 1.38 -18.23 -3.56
N ILE A 21 1.34 -19.29 -4.37
CA ILE A 21 0.71 -19.26 -5.70
C ILE A 21 -0.80 -19.02 -5.58
N ILE A 22 -1.48 -19.64 -4.63
CA ILE A 22 -2.91 -19.42 -4.40
C ILE A 22 -3.18 -17.93 -4.10
N PHE A 23 -2.43 -17.35 -3.15
CA PHE A 23 -2.59 -15.93 -2.82
C PHE A 23 -2.18 -15.01 -3.96
N PHE A 24 -1.15 -15.35 -4.72
CA PHE A 24 -0.75 -14.59 -5.89
C PHE A 24 -1.91 -14.45 -6.89
N PHE A 25 -2.58 -15.53 -7.23
CA PHE A 25 -3.70 -15.46 -8.18
C PHE A 25 -4.93 -14.76 -7.58
N ILE A 26 -5.25 -14.97 -6.31
CA ILE A 26 -6.36 -14.26 -5.65
C ILE A 26 -6.12 -12.74 -5.71
N ILE A 27 -4.94 -12.29 -5.33
CA ILE A 27 -4.58 -10.86 -5.32
C ILE A 27 -4.52 -10.31 -6.74
N LEU A 28 -3.99 -11.07 -7.70
CA LEU A 28 -3.95 -10.65 -9.09
C LEU A 28 -5.37 -10.41 -9.64
N ILE A 29 -6.30 -11.33 -9.37
CA ILE A 29 -7.70 -11.21 -9.82
C ILE A 29 -8.38 -10.01 -9.16
N THR A 30 -8.23 -9.82 -7.85
CA THR A 30 -8.80 -8.67 -7.15
C THR A 30 -8.23 -7.35 -7.65
N ASN A 31 -6.91 -7.29 -7.91
CA ASN A 31 -6.28 -6.13 -8.53
C ASN A 31 -6.81 -5.83 -9.94
N ILE A 32 -7.03 -6.86 -10.76
CA ILE A 32 -7.60 -6.66 -12.11
C ILE A 32 -8.99 -6.02 -12.01
N LEU A 33 -9.85 -6.53 -11.11
CA LEU A 33 -11.18 -5.97 -10.89
C LEU A 33 -11.10 -4.50 -10.44
N GLU A 34 -10.20 -4.18 -9.51
CA GLU A 34 -9.97 -2.81 -9.06
C GLU A 34 -9.51 -1.88 -10.20
N GLN A 35 -8.59 -2.36 -11.07
CA GLN A 35 -8.13 -1.56 -12.22
C GLN A 35 -9.27 -1.36 -13.25
N VAL A 36 -10.08 -2.38 -13.50
CA VAL A 36 -11.23 -2.29 -14.42
C VAL A 36 -12.21 -1.24 -13.91
N GLU A 37 -12.51 -1.23 -12.62
CA GLU A 37 -13.41 -0.24 -12.02
C GLU A 37 -12.83 1.17 -12.07
N PHE A 38 -11.56 1.32 -11.72
CA PHE A 38 -10.85 2.61 -11.71
C PHE A 38 -10.78 3.26 -13.10
N PHE A 39 -10.48 2.47 -14.15
CA PHE A 39 -10.33 2.96 -15.52
C PHE A 39 -11.61 2.86 -16.36
N LYS A 40 -12.77 2.63 -15.73
CA LYS A 40 -14.05 2.46 -16.44
C LYS A 40 -14.44 3.65 -17.32
N SER A 41 -14.05 4.86 -16.92
CA SER A 41 -14.27 6.10 -17.67
C SER A 41 -13.27 6.31 -18.82
N ILE A 42 -12.18 5.54 -18.84
CA ILE A 42 -11.09 5.68 -19.80
C ILE A 42 -11.02 4.39 -20.58
N ASN A 43 -11.27 4.42 -21.89
CA ASN A 43 -11.24 3.22 -22.75
C ASN A 43 -9.79 2.69 -22.91
N LEU A 44 -9.26 2.04 -21.87
CA LEU A 44 -7.97 1.37 -21.93
C LEU A 44 -8.11 -0.08 -22.39
N ASN A 45 -7.08 -0.57 -23.08
CA ASN A 45 -7.03 -1.97 -23.49
C ASN A 45 -6.97 -2.88 -22.25
N PHE A 46 -7.77 -3.95 -22.23
CA PHE A 46 -7.84 -4.92 -21.14
C PHE A 46 -6.46 -5.52 -20.77
N PHE A 47 -5.62 -5.83 -21.77
CA PHE A 47 -4.25 -6.29 -21.52
C PHE A 47 -3.40 -5.29 -20.73
N TYR A 48 -3.65 -4.00 -20.91
CA TYR A 48 -2.95 -2.96 -20.16
C TYR A 48 -3.36 -2.94 -18.67
N LEU A 49 -4.63 -3.22 -18.38
CA LEU A 49 -5.12 -3.35 -17.00
C LEU A 49 -4.52 -4.57 -16.31
N ILE A 50 -4.38 -5.70 -17.02
CA ILE A 50 -3.68 -6.89 -16.50
C ILE A 50 -2.22 -6.56 -16.18
N PHE A 51 -1.53 -5.86 -17.06
CA PHE A 51 -0.14 -5.44 -16.85
C PHE A 51 0.00 -4.54 -15.62
N LEU A 52 -0.88 -3.54 -15.45
CA LEU A 52 -0.91 -2.68 -14.26
C LEU A 52 -1.15 -3.48 -12.98
N SER A 53 -2.08 -4.42 -13.03
CA SER A 53 -2.37 -5.30 -11.89
C SER A 53 -1.16 -6.16 -11.53
N PHE A 54 -0.45 -6.68 -12.52
CA PHE A 54 0.77 -7.46 -12.32
C PHE A 54 1.89 -6.64 -11.65
N LEU A 55 2.02 -5.35 -12.00
CA LEU A 55 2.98 -4.44 -11.35
C LEU A 55 2.63 -4.15 -9.88
N ASN A 56 1.34 -4.11 -9.53
CA ASN A 56 0.89 -3.80 -8.18
C ASN A 56 0.86 -5.04 -7.26
N THR A 57 0.59 -6.22 -7.80
CA THR A 57 0.40 -7.47 -7.05
C THR A 57 1.56 -7.81 -6.10
N PRO A 58 2.86 -7.70 -6.48
CA PRO A 58 3.96 -8.02 -5.56
C PRO A 58 3.99 -7.17 -4.29
N SER A 59 3.58 -5.91 -4.38
CA SER A 59 3.51 -5.02 -3.21
C SER A 59 2.48 -5.51 -2.19
N ILE A 60 1.31 -5.94 -2.64
CA ILE A 60 0.25 -6.45 -1.76
C ILE A 60 0.64 -7.81 -1.17
N ILE A 61 1.28 -8.67 -1.98
CA ILE A 61 1.82 -9.95 -1.48
C ILE A 61 2.82 -9.72 -0.36
N PHE A 62 3.68 -8.71 -0.50
CA PHE A 62 4.66 -8.38 0.54
C PHE A 62 3.97 -7.99 1.87
N GLU A 63 2.87 -7.24 1.81
CA GLU A 63 2.10 -6.82 2.98
C GLU A 63 1.47 -8.02 3.71
N ILE A 64 1.00 -9.04 2.98
CA ILE A 64 0.37 -10.23 3.55
C ILE A 64 1.34 -11.41 3.75
N LEU A 65 2.62 -11.23 3.48
CA LEU A 65 3.64 -12.29 3.57
C LEU A 65 3.64 -13.03 4.94
N PRO A 66 3.51 -12.37 6.11
CA PRO A 66 3.42 -13.06 7.39
C PRO A 66 2.24 -14.05 7.46
N PHE A 67 1.10 -13.70 6.83
CA PHE A 67 -0.06 -14.57 6.78
C PHE A 67 0.17 -15.78 5.85
N ILE A 68 0.87 -15.59 4.74
CA ILE A 68 1.29 -16.68 3.86
C ILE A 68 2.19 -17.67 4.62
N PHE A 69 3.16 -17.20 5.42
CA PHE A 69 3.99 -18.06 6.25
C PHE A 69 3.19 -18.85 7.29
N LEU A 70 2.21 -18.20 7.93
CA LEU A 70 1.33 -18.84 8.90
C LEU A 70 0.56 -20.01 8.26
N LEU A 71 -0.12 -19.76 7.15
CA LEU A 71 -0.89 -20.79 6.45
C LEU A 71 0.00 -21.89 5.86
N SER A 72 1.18 -21.52 5.38
CA SER A 72 2.17 -22.50 4.89
C SER A 72 2.64 -23.45 5.99
N THR A 73 2.84 -22.91 7.20
CA THR A 73 3.21 -23.71 8.36
C THR A 73 2.08 -24.66 8.77
N GLN A 74 0.83 -24.19 8.75
CA GLN A 74 -0.34 -25.04 9.01
C GLN A 74 -0.42 -26.17 7.99
N LEU A 75 -0.34 -25.84 6.69
CA LEU A 75 -0.39 -26.84 5.62
C LEU A 75 0.75 -27.86 5.72
N PHE A 76 1.94 -27.41 6.10
CA PHE A 76 3.09 -28.30 6.35
C PHE A 76 2.78 -29.32 7.44
N TYR A 77 2.24 -28.89 8.60
CA TYR A 77 1.89 -29.82 9.68
C TYR A 77 0.74 -30.76 9.32
N ILE A 78 -0.27 -30.27 8.60
CA ILE A 78 -1.37 -31.10 8.09
C ILE A 78 -0.79 -32.22 7.20
N ASN A 79 0.09 -31.89 6.26
CA ASN A 79 0.71 -32.88 5.38
C ASN A 79 1.55 -33.92 6.15
N LEU A 80 2.24 -33.51 7.23
CA LEU A 80 3.00 -34.45 8.08
C LEU A 80 2.10 -35.42 8.84
N ILE A 81 0.94 -34.93 9.31
CA ILE A 81 -0.04 -35.74 10.06
C ILE A 81 -0.74 -36.72 9.12
N ASP A 82 -1.28 -36.21 8.01
CA ASP A 82 -2.09 -37.01 7.07
C ASP A 82 -1.31 -38.19 6.45
N LYS A 83 0.03 -38.00 6.29
CA LYS A 83 0.90 -39.06 5.76
C LYS A 83 1.55 -39.96 6.84
N ASN A 84 1.15 -39.81 8.11
CA ASN A 84 1.75 -40.46 9.25
C ASN A 84 3.26 -40.28 9.38
N GLU A 85 3.83 -39.24 8.69
CA GLU A 85 5.28 -38.99 8.72
C GLU A 85 5.77 -38.54 10.11
N LEU A 86 4.89 -37.90 10.89
CA LEU A 86 5.16 -37.53 12.28
C LEU A 86 5.47 -38.74 13.18
N GLU A 87 4.78 -39.87 13.01
CA GLU A 87 5.01 -41.08 13.74
C GLU A 87 6.33 -41.74 13.31
N ILE A 88 6.61 -41.78 12.00
CA ILE A 88 7.87 -42.28 11.45
C ILE A 88 9.06 -41.54 12.03
N PHE A 89 8.94 -40.19 12.14
CA PHE A 89 10.00 -39.38 12.77
C PHE A 89 10.20 -39.70 14.25
N LYS A 90 9.11 -39.88 15.01
CA LYS A 90 9.19 -40.30 16.42
C LYS A 90 9.89 -41.64 16.60
N TYR A 91 9.56 -42.65 15.79
CA TYR A 91 10.23 -43.96 15.81
C TYR A 91 11.70 -43.84 15.44
N SER A 92 12.07 -42.84 14.62
CA SER A 92 13.47 -42.55 14.25
C SER A 92 14.22 -41.69 15.28
N GLY A 93 13.62 -41.40 16.45
CA GLY A 93 14.24 -40.61 17.52
C GLY A 93 14.18 -39.11 17.30
N VAL A 94 13.41 -38.64 16.30
CA VAL A 94 13.18 -37.22 16.06
C VAL A 94 11.87 -36.76 16.74
N ASN A 95 11.98 -35.98 17.81
CA ASN A 95 10.81 -35.51 18.55
C ASN A 95 10.18 -34.27 17.90
N ASN A 96 8.93 -33.99 18.25
CA ASN A 96 8.16 -32.85 17.71
C ASN A 96 8.87 -31.51 17.93
N ILE A 97 9.50 -31.31 19.10
CA ILE A 97 10.22 -30.07 19.42
C ILE A 97 11.37 -29.83 18.44
N MET A 98 12.04 -30.90 18.02
CA MET A 98 13.13 -30.81 17.06
C MET A 98 12.62 -30.41 15.67
N ILE A 99 11.48 -30.95 15.24
CA ILE A 99 10.83 -30.56 13.99
C ILE A 99 10.45 -29.06 14.03
N VAL A 100 9.81 -28.61 15.13
CA VAL A 100 9.46 -27.21 15.31
C VAL A 100 10.68 -26.30 15.24
N LYS A 101 11.77 -26.63 15.95
CA LYS A 101 13.02 -25.83 15.94
C LYS A 101 13.62 -25.72 14.53
N ILE A 102 13.66 -26.83 13.77
CA ILE A 102 14.22 -26.85 12.41
C ILE A 102 13.39 -25.95 11.49
N ILE A 103 12.05 -26.10 11.51
CA ILE A 103 11.17 -25.33 10.64
C ILE A 103 11.11 -23.86 11.04
N SER A 104 11.08 -23.56 12.35
CA SER A 104 11.13 -22.19 12.84
C SER A 104 12.39 -21.44 12.39
N LEU A 105 13.56 -22.07 12.56
CA LEU A 105 14.83 -21.48 12.13
C LEU A 105 14.87 -21.31 10.60
N TYR A 106 14.42 -22.32 9.85
CA TYR A 106 14.38 -22.26 8.39
C TYR A 106 13.42 -21.17 7.90
N SER A 107 12.20 -21.11 8.44
CA SER A 107 11.21 -20.09 8.08
C SER A 107 11.70 -18.68 8.41
N PHE A 108 12.41 -18.50 9.53
CA PHE A 108 13.02 -17.21 9.88
C PHE A 108 14.05 -16.77 8.83
N ILE A 109 14.98 -17.66 8.47
CA ILE A 109 16.00 -17.38 7.45
C ILE A 109 15.34 -17.06 6.10
N LEU A 110 14.36 -17.87 5.68
CA LEU A 110 13.63 -17.67 4.45
C LEU A 110 12.85 -16.34 4.45
N GLY A 111 12.23 -15.98 5.57
CA GLY A 111 11.56 -14.71 5.76
C GLY A 111 12.51 -13.51 5.61
N VAL A 112 13.69 -13.56 6.22
CA VAL A 112 14.71 -12.51 6.08
C VAL A 112 15.17 -12.36 4.62
N ILE A 113 15.39 -13.47 3.91
CA ILE A 113 15.75 -13.46 2.48
C ILE A 113 14.62 -12.82 1.66
N PHE A 114 13.37 -13.18 1.93
CA PHE A 114 12.20 -12.57 1.26
C PHE A 114 12.13 -11.07 1.51
N VAL A 115 12.31 -10.61 2.74
CA VAL A 115 12.29 -9.18 3.05
C VAL A 115 13.38 -8.44 2.27
N ILE A 116 14.60 -8.95 2.23
CA ILE A 116 15.72 -8.27 1.56
C ILE A 116 15.53 -8.22 0.04
N ILE A 117 15.16 -9.33 -0.59
CA ILE A 117 15.09 -9.44 -2.04
C ILE A 117 13.74 -8.92 -2.55
N PHE A 118 12.65 -9.41 -1.97
CA PHE A 118 11.30 -9.17 -2.47
C PHE A 118 10.83 -7.74 -2.23
N TYR A 119 11.24 -7.10 -1.13
CA TYR A 119 10.94 -5.69 -0.86
C TYR A 119 11.48 -4.77 -1.95
N ASN A 120 12.74 -4.95 -2.35
CA ASN A 120 13.35 -4.13 -3.39
C ASN A 120 12.62 -4.28 -4.73
N VAL A 121 12.31 -5.52 -5.12
CA VAL A 121 11.59 -5.81 -6.38
C VAL A 121 10.18 -5.22 -6.33
N SER A 122 9.43 -5.46 -5.25
CA SER A 122 8.05 -4.96 -5.12
C SER A 122 7.99 -3.44 -5.07
N SER A 123 8.96 -2.78 -4.43
CA SER A 123 9.05 -1.31 -4.37
C SER A 123 9.26 -0.69 -5.75
N VAL A 124 10.16 -1.24 -6.57
CA VAL A 124 10.39 -0.77 -7.94
C VAL A 124 9.16 -0.96 -8.81
N LEU A 125 8.51 -2.13 -8.72
CA LEU A 125 7.28 -2.42 -9.48
C LEU A 125 6.12 -1.51 -9.04
N LYS A 126 5.95 -1.28 -7.75
CA LYS A 126 4.95 -0.35 -7.20
C LYS A 126 5.18 1.07 -7.67
N LYS A 127 6.44 1.56 -7.67
CA LYS A 127 6.78 2.88 -8.20
C LYS A 127 6.40 3.02 -9.66
N SER A 128 6.71 2.00 -10.49
CA SER A 128 6.35 1.99 -11.90
C SER A 128 4.83 2.00 -12.09
N TYR A 129 4.09 1.18 -11.32
CA TYR A 129 2.64 1.18 -11.30
C TYR A 129 2.07 2.57 -10.99
N LEU A 130 2.53 3.21 -9.90
CA LEU A 130 2.05 4.54 -9.49
C LEU A 130 2.38 5.61 -10.53
N THR A 131 3.57 5.57 -11.14
CA THR A 131 3.97 6.50 -12.19
C THR A 131 3.07 6.40 -13.41
N ILE A 132 2.67 5.17 -13.79
CA ILE A 132 1.77 4.94 -14.90
C ILE A 132 0.34 5.36 -14.53
N LYS A 133 -0.17 4.93 -13.37
CA LYS A 133 -1.52 5.24 -12.91
C LYS A 133 -1.75 6.75 -12.80
N ASN A 134 -0.76 7.49 -12.29
CA ASN A 134 -0.83 8.94 -12.14
C ASN A 134 -0.89 9.72 -13.48
N LYS A 135 -0.48 9.09 -14.61
CA LYS A 135 -0.62 9.74 -15.93
C LYS A 135 -2.07 9.80 -16.41
N TYR A 136 -2.90 8.87 -15.91
CA TYR A 136 -4.31 8.78 -16.30
C TYR A 136 -5.26 9.35 -15.25
N THR A 137 -4.72 9.80 -14.12
CA THR A 137 -5.50 10.44 -13.09
C THR A 137 -5.24 11.94 -13.22
N ASP A 138 -6.27 12.73 -13.52
CA ASP A 138 -6.21 14.20 -13.43
C ASP A 138 -5.90 14.65 -11.99
N ASP A 139 -6.04 13.77 -11.02
CA ASP A 139 -5.71 13.91 -9.59
C ASP A 139 -4.21 13.84 -9.25
N SER A 140 -3.33 13.79 -10.25
CA SER A 140 -1.87 13.88 -9.97
C SER A 140 -1.47 15.21 -9.29
N LYS A 141 -2.42 16.14 -9.19
CA LYS A 141 -2.29 17.43 -8.51
C LYS A 141 -2.64 17.37 -7.02
N TYR A 142 -3.44 16.41 -6.58
CA TYR A 142 -4.01 16.40 -5.22
C TYR A 142 -3.65 15.11 -4.47
N LEU A 143 -2.76 15.22 -3.50
CA LEU A 143 -2.63 14.21 -2.45
C LEU A 143 -3.58 14.61 -1.33
N ALA A 144 -4.78 14.01 -1.30
CA ALA A 144 -5.75 14.23 -0.25
C ALA A 144 -5.70 13.08 0.77
N VAL A 145 -5.57 13.42 2.04
CA VAL A 145 -5.64 12.48 3.16
C VAL A 145 -6.73 12.94 4.11
N ILE A 146 -7.71 12.08 4.38
CA ILE A 146 -8.74 12.31 5.40
C ILE A 146 -8.36 11.50 6.63
N ASN A 147 -8.19 12.16 7.76
CA ASN A 147 -7.94 11.55 9.05
C ASN A 147 -8.84 12.18 10.12
N GLU A 148 -8.70 11.77 11.38
CA GLU A 148 -9.45 12.32 12.52
C GLU A 148 -9.27 13.84 12.70
N ASN A 149 -8.16 14.41 12.19
CA ASN A 149 -7.83 15.83 12.23
C ASN A 149 -8.31 16.61 11.00
N GLY A 150 -9.12 16.00 10.14
CA GLY A 150 -9.71 16.63 8.97
C GLY A 150 -9.11 16.21 7.63
N LEU A 151 -9.39 16.98 6.60
CA LEU A 151 -8.92 16.79 5.22
C LEU A 151 -7.61 17.56 4.99
N TRP A 152 -6.60 16.87 4.50
CA TRP A 152 -5.34 17.46 4.07
C TRP A 152 -5.13 17.25 2.59
N ILE A 153 -4.92 18.33 1.84
CA ILE A 153 -4.65 18.29 0.39
C ILE A 153 -3.30 18.93 0.13
N LYS A 154 -2.45 18.24 -0.60
CA LYS A 154 -1.21 18.81 -1.16
C LYS A 154 -1.44 19.08 -2.65
N ASP A 155 -1.43 20.35 -3.03
CA ASP A 155 -1.55 20.80 -4.41
C ASP A 155 -0.25 21.45 -4.88
N LYS A 156 0.14 21.17 -6.11
CA LYS A 156 1.32 21.77 -6.74
C LYS A 156 0.90 22.60 -7.94
N MET A 157 0.82 23.90 -7.76
CA MET A 157 0.53 24.85 -8.84
C MET A 157 1.83 25.54 -9.31
N ASN A 158 2.21 25.27 -10.55
CA ASN A 158 3.42 25.79 -11.19
C ASN A 158 4.69 25.50 -10.34
N THR A 159 5.24 26.53 -9.69
CA THR A 159 6.45 26.44 -8.87
C THR A 159 6.18 26.36 -7.38
N ASN A 160 4.93 26.58 -6.96
CA ASN A 160 4.54 26.68 -5.56
C ASN A 160 3.83 25.41 -5.09
N ILE A 161 4.02 25.09 -3.82
CA ILE A 161 3.35 23.97 -3.15
C ILE A 161 2.32 24.56 -2.21
N ASN A 162 1.05 24.17 -2.37
CA ASN A 162 -0.03 24.55 -1.47
C ASN A 162 -0.38 23.34 -0.57
N ILE A 163 -0.40 23.54 0.72
CA ILE A 163 -0.93 22.59 1.69
C ILE A 163 -2.24 23.16 2.21
N ILE A 164 -3.33 22.45 1.94
CA ILE A 164 -4.68 22.83 2.33
C ILE A 164 -5.11 21.90 3.45
N ASN A 165 -5.49 22.47 4.57
CA ASN A 165 -6.09 21.75 5.68
C ASN A 165 -7.52 22.25 5.87
N ALA A 166 -8.49 21.34 6.04
CA ALA A 166 -9.86 21.65 6.38
C ALA A 166 -10.31 20.75 7.53
N ASN A 167 -10.88 21.33 8.58
CA ASN A 167 -11.31 20.55 9.75
C ASN A 167 -12.52 19.67 9.43
N LYS A 168 -13.40 20.09 8.51
CA LYS A 168 -14.60 19.33 8.15
C LYS A 168 -14.93 19.51 6.68
N VAL A 169 -15.41 18.42 6.08
CA VAL A 169 -15.98 18.40 4.72
C VAL A 169 -17.49 18.26 4.85
N ASP A 170 -18.24 19.18 4.28
CA ASP A 170 -19.69 19.16 4.26
C ASP A 170 -20.20 19.30 2.82
N ASN A 171 -20.51 18.17 2.20
CA ASN A 171 -20.87 18.03 0.78
C ASN A 171 -19.86 18.74 -0.14
N GLN A 172 -20.23 19.91 -0.66
CA GLN A 172 -19.43 20.72 -1.58
C GLN A 172 -18.60 21.83 -0.88
N PHE A 173 -18.65 21.89 0.45
CA PHE A 173 -17.98 22.90 1.24
C PHE A 173 -16.89 22.32 2.13
N LEU A 174 -15.78 23.03 2.20
CA LEU A 174 -14.76 22.82 3.24
C LEU A 174 -14.97 23.86 4.35
N LEU A 175 -14.92 23.43 5.60
CA LEU A 175 -15.09 24.29 6.78
C LEU A 175 -13.78 24.41 7.55
N ASN A 176 -13.52 25.61 8.08
CA ASN A 176 -12.30 25.97 8.81
C ASN A 176 -11.05 25.61 8.01
N VAL A 177 -10.88 26.26 6.89
CA VAL A 177 -9.83 25.97 5.92
C VAL A 177 -8.60 26.83 6.17
N SER A 178 -7.43 26.20 6.18
CA SER A 178 -6.14 26.85 6.17
C SER A 178 -5.33 26.41 4.95
N ILE A 179 -4.95 27.36 4.09
CA ILE A 179 -4.13 27.13 2.90
C ILE A 179 -2.77 27.75 3.13
N THR A 180 -1.73 26.93 3.27
CA THR A 180 -0.35 27.38 3.39
C THR A 180 0.36 27.20 2.06
N GLN A 181 0.87 28.28 1.50
CA GLN A 181 1.62 28.29 0.25
C GLN A 181 3.13 28.38 0.52
N PHE A 182 3.87 27.45 -0.08
CA PHE A 182 5.33 27.37 0.00
C PHE A 182 5.97 27.65 -1.37
N ASN A 183 7.20 28.17 -1.34
CA ASN A 183 8.08 28.23 -2.50
C ASN A 183 8.76 26.87 -2.76
N LYS A 184 9.67 26.80 -3.75
CA LYS A 184 10.47 25.59 -4.04
C LYS A 184 11.39 25.17 -2.89
N ASP A 185 11.80 26.12 -2.07
CA ASP A 185 12.73 25.94 -0.96
C ASP A 185 11.99 25.64 0.36
N PHE A 186 10.67 25.36 0.28
CA PHE A 186 9.78 25.12 1.42
C PHE A 186 9.64 26.27 2.41
N GLU A 187 9.90 27.51 1.97
CA GLU A 187 9.60 28.70 2.77
C GLU A 187 8.15 29.13 2.58
N ILE A 188 7.52 29.61 3.66
CA ILE A 188 6.12 30.04 3.63
C ILE A 188 6.01 31.39 2.91
N ILE A 189 5.29 31.43 1.81
CA ILE A 189 5.00 32.66 1.07
C ILE A 189 3.81 33.40 1.69
N LYS A 190 2.72 32.64 2.03
CA LYS A 190 1.52 33.19 2.63
C LYS A 190 0.65 32.07 3.23
N ILE A 191 -0.19 32.45 4.18
CA ILE A 191 -1.22 31.57 4.75
C ILE A 191 -2.56 32.25 4.52
N ILE A 192 -3.53 31.50 3.97
CA ILE A 192 -4.90 31.95 3.75
C ILE A 192 -5.80 31.14 4.67
N GLN A 193 -6.56 31.80 5.52
CA GLN A 193 -7.55 31.18 6.41
C GLN A 193 -8.94 31.63 6.03
N SER A 194 -9.91 30.70 6.07
CA SER A 194 -11.31 31.00 5.78
C SER A 194 -12.20 30.00 6.52
N ASP A 195 -13.34 30.48 6.99
CA ASP A 195 -14.32 29.61 7.67
C ASP A 195 -15.03 28.69 6.68
N LYS A 196 -15.12 29.09 5.40
CA LYS A 196 -15.84 28.33 4.37
C LYS A 196 -15.19 28.47 2.99
N VAL A 197 -15.04 27.34 2.29
CA VAL A 197 -14.57 27.28 0.90
C VAL A 197 -15.53 26.41 0.09
N ASP A 198 -15.97 26.89 -1.06
CA ASP A 198 -16.83 26.17 -1.99
C ASP A 198 -15.98 25.48 -3.07
N MET A 199 -16.14 24.16 -3.19
CA MET A 199 -15.44 23.31 -4.17
C MET A 199 -16.30 22.94 -5.38
N SER A 200 -17.55 23.44 -5.49
CA SER A 200 -18.51 23.06 -6.54
C SER A 200 -18.00 23.31 -7.96
N PHE A 201 -17.04 24.22 -8.11
CA PHE A 201 -16.49 24.62 -9.39
C PHE A 201 -14.99 24.30 -9.49
N TYR A 202 -14.50 24.19 -10.71
CA TYR A 202 -13.07 24.01 -10.99
C TYR A 202 -12.16 25.08 -10.31
N LYS A 203 -12.71 26.30 -10.09
CA LYS A 203 -12.07 27.36 -9.29
C LYS A 203 -12.77 27.44 -7.95
N TRP A 204 -12.09 27.13 -6.88
CA TRP A 204 -12.62 27.22 -5.53
C TRP A 204 -12.90 28.64 -5.12
N LYS A 205 -14.07 28.86 -4.55
CA LYS A 205 -14.46 30.14 -4.01
C LYS A 205 -14.25 30.21 -2.52
N ILE A 206 -13.32 31.07 -2.09
CA ILE A 206 -12.97 31.23 -0.67
C ILE A 206 -13.82 32.40 -0.14
N PHE A 207 -14.57 32.16 0.92
CA PHE A 207 -15.40 33.18 1.57
C PHE A 207 -14.60 33.89 2.66
N GLU A 208 -14.65 35.21 2.69
CA GLU A 208 -14.03 36.09 3.70
C GLU A 208 -12.59 35.68 4.10
N PRO A 209 -11.66 35.57 3.14
CA PRO A 209 -10.33 35.09 3.43
C PRO A 209 -9.53 36.09 4.27
N THR A 210 -8.90 35.56 5.31
CA THR A 210 -7.85 36.27 6.04
C THR A 210 -6.49 35.82 5.49
N ILE A 211 -5.70 36.77 4.97
CA ILE A 211 -4.37 36.50 4.40
C ILE A 211 -3.29 36.99 5.38
N LEU A 212 -2.41 36.07 5.76
CA LEU A 212 -1.20 36.35 6.53
C LEU A 212 -0.01 36.29 5.58
N LYS A 213 0.68 37.41 5.42
CA LYS A 213 1.90 37.50 4.62
C LYS A 213 2.90 38.40 5.36
N ASP A 214 4.16 37.95 5.51
CA ASP A 214 5.24 38.68 6.16
C ASP A 214 4.89 39.25 7.55
N GLY A 215 4.12 38.47 8.34
CA GLY A 215 3.67 38.90 9.67
C GLY A 215 2.50 39.91 9.68
N LEU A 216 2.05 40.37 8.52
CA LEU A 216 0.92 41.30 8.38
C LEU A 216 -0.39 40.55 8.09
N LYS A 217 -1.41 40.78 8.90
CA LYS A 217 -2.75 40.22 8.76
C LYS A 217 -3.61 41.15 7.90
N LYS A 218 -4.07 40.69 6.73
CA LYS A 218 -5.00 41.44 5.86
C LYS A 218 -6.31 40.68 5.69
N MET A 219 -7.42 41.24 6.15
CA MET A 219 -8.77 40.73 5.86
C MET A 219 -9.25 41.29 4.54
N LEU A 220 -9.67 40.46 3.61
CA LEU A 220 -10.36 40.84 2.39
C LEU A 220 -11.88 40.60 2.59
N LYS A 221 -12.62 41.65 2.95
CA LYS A 221 -14.11 41.64 2.89
C LYS A 221 -14.55 41.83 1.44
N ARG A 222 -15.30 40.87 0.93
CA ARG A 222 -16.16 41.02 -0.25
C ARG A 222 -17.51 40.46 0.04
#